data_5c39106f4c6a6573fb57c466553931b3
#
_entry.id   5c39106f4c6a6573fb57c466553931b3
#
_cell.length_a   1.000
_cell.length_b   1.000
_cell.length_c   1.000
_cell.angle_alpha   90.00
_cell.angle_beta   90.00
_cell.angle_gamma   90.00
#
_symmetry.space_group_name_H-M   'P 1'
#
loop_
_entity.id
_entity.type
_entity.pdbx_description
1 polymer ?
#
loop_
_entity_poly.entity_id
_entity_poly.type
_entity_poly.pdbx_seq_one_letter_code
_entity_poly.pdbx_strand_id
1 'polypeptide(L)'
;QDSLVGSEMCIRDRNITDGENILENVPVMITPGQAQNTVGMAVGYGRTRAGKAGDNVGFNAYPFLNTKELTITKIEGEYEFASIQLHHTMMGRDIVKETSLAEYIKDPSAGNHRELYHTYKGKLPANEVSLYEEHDLETGHFWNLSIDLTSCIGCGECVISCQAENNIPVVGKEEMRKSRDMHWMRIDRYFSSDMTKELSKEEKISAITMYSEMEVPSENPEVVFQPVMCMHCNHAPCENVCPVAATTHSNEGLNQMTYNRCIGTRYCANNCPYKVRRFNWFQYSENEKFDFHMNDDLGKMVLNPDVVVRSRGVIEKCSMCIQKIQELKLTAKREGRPIRDKDAQTVCASSCSTNALVFGDFNNKESEVSRLRNDERAYDLLDHLNVRPSVFYQTKIRNKA
;
A
#
# COMPACT_ATOMS: atom_id res chain seq x y z
N GLN A 1 4.60 -15.33 27.87
CA GLN A 1 4.71 -15.27 26.39
C GLN A 1 3.45 -15.88 25.80
N ASP A 2 2.40 -15.11 25.71
CA ASP A 2 1.21 -15.53 24.96
C ASP A 2 1.58 -15.40 23.46
N SER A 3 1.60 -16.52 22.78
CA SER A 3 1.97 -16.58 21.35
C SER A 3 1.11 -15.63 20.52
N LEU A 4 1.75 -14.86 19.68
CA LEU A 4 1.13 -14.00 18.66
C LEU A 4 0.49 -14.80 17.51
N VAL A 5 0.28 -16.11 17.69
CA VAL A 5 -0.26 -16.99 16.67
C VAL A 5 -1.78 -16.94 16.71
N GLY A 6 -2.36 -16.36 15.66
CA GLY A 6 -3.72 -16.69 15.24
C GLY A 6 -4.81 -15.64 15.36
N SER A 7 -4.64 -14.50 16.00
CA SER A 7 -5.58 -13.39 15.85
C SER A 7 -4.98 -12.07 16.35
N GLU A 8 -4.12 -11.47 15.55
CA GLU A 8 -3.56 -10.15 15.84
C GLU A 8 -4.59 -9.02 15.89
N MET A 9 -5.85 -9.34 15.69
CA MET A 9 -6.95 -8.38 15.65
C MET A 9 -7.72 -8.25 16.95
N CYS A 10 -7.45 -9.10 17.96
CA CYS A 10 -8.15 -9.04 19.25
C CYS A 10 -7.18 -8.68 20.35
N ILE A 11 -7.19 -7.43 20.77
CA ILE A 11 -6.32 -6.96 21.83
C ILE A 11 -7.15 -6.65 23.06
N ARG A 12 -6.57 -7.01 24.19
CA ARG A 12 -7.19 -6.85 25.49
C ARG A 12 -7.07 -5.41 25.96
N ASP A 13 -8.16 -4.83 26.41
CA ASP A 13 -8.16 -3.49 27.00
C ASP A 13 -7.29 -3.43 28.26
N ARG A 14 -6.70 -2.27 28.50
CA ARG A 14 -5.81 -1.99 29.62
C ARG A 14 -6.20 -0.69 30.30
N ASN A 15 -5.94 -0.61 31.59
CA ASN A 15 -5.85 0.67 32.28
C ASN A 15 -4.37 1.05 32.39
N ILE A 16 -4.05 2.28 32.04
CA ILE A 16 -2.68 2.84 32.09
C ILE A 16 -2.67 3.97 33.08
N THR A 17 -1.79 3.92 34.09
CA THR A 17 -1.66 4.96 35.10
C THR A 17 -0.20 5.25 35.44
N ASP A 18 0.07 6.51 35.80
CA ASP A 18 1.34 6.95 36.37
C ASP A 18 1.22 7.24 37.89
N GLY A 19 0.08 6.88 38.48
CA GLY A 19 -0.22 7.14 39.89
C GLY A 19 -1.06 8.40 40.10
N GLU A 20 -0.94 9.40 39.24
CA GLU A 20 -1.72 10.66 39.28
C GLU A 20 -2.80 10.68 38.20
N ASN A 21 -2.45 10.23 37.00
CA ASN A 21 -3.33 10.19 35.85
C ASN A 21 -3.71 8.76 35.51
N ILE A 22 -4.90 8.56 34.95
CA ILE A 22 -5.37 7.26 34.50
C ILE A 22 -6.02 7.38 33.12
N LEU A 23 -5.71 6.43 32.25
CA LEU A 23 -6.45 6.15 31.01
C LEU A 23 -7.11 4.80 31.17
N GLU A 24 -8.42 4.77 31.08
CA GLU A 24 -9.23 3.56 31.23
C GLU A 24 -9.63 2.97 29.87
N ASN A 25 -9.72 1.64 29.80
CA ASN A 25 -10.18 0.92 28.60
C ASN A 25 -9.38 1.23 27.32
N VAL A 26 -8.05 1.36 27.44
CA VAL A 26 -7.17 1.66 26.32
C VAL A 26 -6.87 0.37 25.54
N PRO A 27 -7.18 0.33 24.23
CA PRO A 27 -6.73 -0.77 23.38
C PRO A 27 -5.21 -0.74 23.22
N VAL A 28 -4.55 -1.85 23.51
CA VAL A 28 -3.09 -1.98 23.46
C VAL A 28 -2.68 -3.03 22.46
N MET A 29 -1.78 -2.69 21.55
CA MET A 29 -1.20 -3.60 20.57
C MET A 29 0.27 -3.89 20.90
N ILE A 30 0.64 -5.17 20.89
CA ILE A 30 2.04 -5.57 20.96
C ILE A 30 2.67 -5.29 19.60
N THR A 31 3.69 -4.45 19.59
CA THR A 31 4.39 -4.10 18.35
C THR A 31 5.76 -4.79 18.33
N PRO A 32 6.01 -5.70 17.40
CA PRO A 32 7.32 -6.32 17.25
C PRO A 32 8.44 -5.28 17.07
N GLY A 33 9.59 -5.49 17.73
CA GLY A 33 10.71 -4.55 17.72
C GLY A 33 10.56 -3.35 18.67
N GLN A 34 9.47 -3.26 19.42
CA GLN A 34 9.36 -2.29 20.52
C GLN A 34 10.32 -2.69 21.64
N ALA A 35 11.10 -1.71 22.14
CA ALA A 35 12.00 -1.97 23.25
C ALA A 35 11.26 -2.54 24.47
N GLN A 36 11.86 -3.51 25.12
CA GLN A 36 11.27 -4.13 26.32
C GLN A 36 10.97 -3.10 27.40
N ASN A 37 9.88 -3.28 28.14
CA ASN A 37 9.42 -2.38 29.19
C ASN A 37 9.16 -0.94 28.74
N THR A 38 8.83 -0.73 27.46
CA THR A 38 8.47 0.58 26.92
C THR A 38 7.06 0.59 26.35
N VAL A 39 6.39 1.74 26.42
CA VAL A 39 5.05 1.97 25.88
C VAL A 39 5.09 3.17 24.95
N GLY A 40 4.64 2.96 23.70
CA GLY A 40 4.46 4.02 22.73
C GLY A 40 3.02 4.56 22.81
N MET A 41 2.84 5.84 23.10
CA MET A 41 1.54 6.51 23.07
C MET A 41 1.56 7.68 22.10
N ALA A 42 0.60 7.72 21.19
CA ALA A 42 0.46 8.85 20.26
C ALA A 42 -0.25 10.01 20.95
N VAL A 43 0.33 11.21 20.85
CA VAL A 43 -0.30 12.44 21.33
C VAL A 43 -1.19 13.07 20.26
N GLY A 44 -2.12 13.94 20.69
CA GLY A 44 -3.01 14.67 19.77
C GLY A 44 -4.39 14.06 19.61
N TYR A 45 -4.66 12.91 20.18
CA TYR A 45 -5.98 12.28 20.28
C TYR A 45 -6.75 12.72 21.54
N GLY A 46 -8.01 12.28 21.67
CA GLY A 46 -8.88 12.61 22.80
C GLY A 46 -9.35 14.06 22.82
N ARG A 47 -9.40 14.71 21.66
CA ARG A 47 -9.90 16.08 21.50
C ARG A 47 -11.41 16.11 21.53
N THR A 48 -11.98 17.20 22.06
CA THR A 48 -13.43 17.42 22.13
C THR A 48 -13.91 18.49 21.16
N ARG A 49 -13.00 19.14 20.42
CA ARG A 49 -13.29 20.18 19.42
C ARG A 49 -12.36 20.02 18.21
N ALA A 50 -12.46 18.88 17.54
CA ALA A 50 -11.69 18.55 16.34
C ALA A 50 -12.59 18.28 15.12
N GLY A 51 -13.89 18.56 15.22
CA GLY A 51 -14.89 18.29 14.22
C GLY A 51 -15.45 16.88 14.25
N LYS A 52 -16.48 16.61 13.45
CA LYS A 52 -17.23 15.34 13.47
C LYS A 52 -16.36 14.08 13.38
N ALA A 53 -15.30 14.12 12.58
CA ALA A 53 -14.41 12.99 12.38
C ALA A 53 -13.38 12.81 13.50
N GLY A 54 -13.06 13.88 14.25
CA GLY A 54 -11.97 13.90 15.23
C GLY A 54 -12.41 14.01 16.68
N ASP A 55 -13.66 14.42 16.96
CA ASP A 55 -14.13 14.58 18.33
C ASP A 55 -14.23 13.25 19.06
N ASN A 56 -13.66 13.22 20.26
CA ASN A 56 -13.64 12.04 21.14
C ASN A 56 -13.01 10.79 20.54
N VAL A 57 -12.10 10.94 19.58
CA VAL A 57 -11.35 9.83 18.98
C VAL A 57 -10.07 9.58 19.75
N GLY A 58 -9.89 8.35 20.25
CA GLY A 58 -8.71 7.95 21.02
C GLY A 58 -8.65 8.58 22.42
N PHE A 59 -7.45 8.65 22.96
CA PHE A 59 -7.20 9.09 24.35
C PHE A 59 -6.22 10.25 24.40
N ASN A 60 -6.40 11.14 25.36
CA ASN A 60 -5.47 12.24 25.58
C ASN A 60 -4.23 11.75 26.33
N ALA A 61 -3.13 11.56 25.63
CA ALA A 61 -1.86 11.11 26.18
C ALA A 61 -0.97 12.27 26.71
N TYR A 62 -1.34 13.55 26.54
CA TYR A 62 -0.55 14.68 26.99
C TYR A 62 -0.17 14.69 28.47
N PRO A 63 -1.05 14.25 29.43
CA PRO A 63 -0.67 14.19 30.83
C PRO A 63 0.53 13.26 31.11
N PHE A 64 0.80 12.30 30.23
CA PHE A 64 1.86 11.29 30.39
C PHE A 64 3.20 11.67 29.73
N LEU A 65 3.34 12.86 29.12
CA LEU A 65 4.55 13.24 28.37
C LEU A 65 5.85 13.20 29.17
N ASN A 66 5.78 13.48 30.48
CA ASN A 66 6.96 13.53 31.34
C ASN A 66 7.04 12.32 32.28
N THR A 67 6.16 11.36 32.12
CA THR A 67 6.09 10.16 32.97
C THR A 67 7.22 9.20 32.62
N LYS A 68 7.92 8.69 33.66
CA LYS A 68 9.00 7.72 33.50
C LYS A 68 8.54 6.29 33.79
N GLU A 69 7.56 6.13 34.64
CA GLU A 69 7.06 4.83 35.08
C GLU A 69 5.54 4.75 34.89
N LEU A 70 5.11 3.68 34.24
CA LEU A 70 3.69 3.43 33.99
C LEU A 70 3.30 2.07 34.56
N THR A 71 2.15 2.01 35.17
CA THR A 71 1.48 0.75 35.54
C THR A 71 0.40 0.41 34.53
N ILE A 72 0.48 -0.78 33.94
CA ILE A 72 -0.49 -1.28 32.98
C ILE A 72 -1.24 -2.44 33.61
N THR A 73 -2.54 -2.28 33.82
CA THR A 73 -3.40 -3.28 34.40
C THR A 73 -4.31 -3.87 33.33
N LYS A 74 -4.29 -5.21 33.21
CA LYS A 74 -5.20 -5.93 32.32
C LYS A 74 -6.62 -5.89 32.87
N ILE A 75 -7.57 -5.56 32.00
CA ILE A 75 -9.00 -5.64 32.32
C ILE A 75 -9.67 -6.69 31.43
N GLU A 76 -10.90 -7.03 31.75
CA GLU A 76 -11.73 -7.91 30.91
C GLU A 76 -12.24 -7.13 29.72
N GLY A 77 -12.11 -7.70 28.54
CA GLY A 77 -12.54 -7.11 27.28
C GLY A 77 -11.62 -7.48 26.12
N GLU A 78 -12.15 -7.37 24.93
CA GLU A 78 -11.42 -7.52 23.68
C GLU A 78 -11.78 -6.37 22.75
N TYR A 79 -10.77 -5.80 22.12
CA TYR A 79 -10.95 -4.74 21.13
C TYR A 79 -10.43 -5.20 19.77
N GLU A 80 -11.31 -5.28 18.80
CA GLU A 80 -10.95 -5.62 17.42
C GLU A 80 -10.37 -4.40 16.71
N PHE A 81 -9.10 -4.48 16.30
CA PHE A 81 -8.49 -3.42 15.48
C PHE A 81 -9.00 -3.48 14.05
N ALA A 82 -9.09 -2.31 13.43
CA ALA A 82 -9.35 -2.18 12.00
C ALA A 82 -8.01 -2.22 11.25
N SER A 83 -7.75 -3.29 10.51
CA SER A 83 -6.54 -3.48 9.74
C SER A 83 -6.84 -3.66 8.25
N ILE A 84 -6.04 -3.03 7.39
CA ILE A 84 -6.10 -3.22 5.93
C ILE A 84 -5.26 -4.44 5.53
N GLN A 85 -4.12 -4.63 6.19
CA GLN A 85 -3.22 -5.76 5.99
C GLN A 85 -3.55 -6.87 6.98
N LEU A 86 -3.76 -8.09 6.49
CA LEU A 86 -4.13 -9.25 7.30
C LEU A 86 -2.92 -10.09 7.74
N HIS A 87 -1.79 -9.98 7.04
CA HIS A 87 -0.57 -10.76 7.32
C HIS A 87 0.65 -9.84 7.32
N HIS A 88 1.49 -9.95 8.33
CA HIS A 88 2.71 -9.15 8.51
C HIS A 88 3.98 -9.91 8.14
N THR A 89 3.87 -11.13 7.62
CA THR A 89 4.99 -11.97 7.19
C THR A 89 4.90 -12.32 5.72
N MET A 90 6.04 -12.47 5.07
CA MET A 90 6.14 -12.93 3.68
C MET A 90 6.08 -14.45 3.54
N MET A 91 6.11 -15.20 4.62
CA MET A 91 6.11 -16.68 4.63
C MET A 91 7.21 -17.28 3.73
N GLY A 92 8.40 -16.69 3.76
CA GLY A 92 9.52 -17.11 2.91
C GLY A 92 9.28 -16.99 1.41
N ARG A 93 8.38 -16.08 0.96
CA ARG A 93 8.16 -15.71 -0.45
C ARG A 93 8.85 -14.38 -0.72
N ASP A 94 9.42 -14.22 -1.92
CA ASP A 94 10.11 -13.00 -2.35
C ASP A 94 9.11 -11.90 -2.77
N ILE A 95 8.24 -11.47 -1.85
CA ILE A 95 7.30 -10.37 -2.08
C ILE A 95 8.06 -9.04 -2.09
N VAL A 96 8.94 -8.85 -1.13
CA VAL A 96 9.89 -7.73 -1.09
C VAL A 96 11.28 -8.29 -1.33
N LYS A 97 12.00 -7.69 -2.27
CA LYS A 97 13.40 -8.03 -2.54
C LYS A 97 14.32 -7.13 -1.74
N GLU A 98 15.27 -7.74 -1.07
CA GLU A 98 16.18 -7.07 -0.15
C GLU A 98 17.62 -7.56 -0.33
N THR A 99 18.58 -6.69 0.00
CA THR A 99 19.99 -7.00 0.01
C THR A 99 20.73 -6.19 1.07
N SER A 100 21.93 -6.61 1.46
CA SER A 100 22.80 -5.80 2.30
C SER A 100 23.58 -4.79 1.47
N LEU A 101 24.02 -3.67 2.09
CA LEU A 101 24.85 -2.68 1.42
C LEU A 101 26.18 -3.30 0.93
N ALA A 102 26.74 -4.22 1.70
CA ALA A 102 27.98 -4.90 1.35
C ALA A 102 27.87 -5.78 0.10
N GLU A 103 26.72 -6.45 -0.06
CA GLU A 103 26.43 -7.24 -1.27
C GLU A 103 26.13 -6.36 -2.47
N TYR A 104 25.32 -5.31 -2.27
CA TYR A 104 24.98 -4.35 -3.32
C TYR A 104 26.22 -3.65 -3.92
N ILE A 105 27.23 -3.30 -3.09
CA ILE A 105 28.49 -2.69 -3.58
C ILE A 105 29.27 -3.67 -4.47
N LYS A 106 29.16 -4.96 -4.22
CA LYS A 106 29.85 -6.01 -5.03
C LYS A 106 29.06 -6.33 -6.30
N ASP A 107 27.75 -6.38 -6.20
CA ASP A 107 26.83 -6.71 -7.27
C ASP A 107 25.55 -5.85 -7.16
N PRO A 108 25.38 -4.83 -8.02
CA PRO A 108 24.21 -3.98 -8.01
C PRO A 108 22.87 -4.72 -8.20
N SER A 109 22.89 -5.94 -8.75
CA SER A 109 21.70 -6.79 -8.91
C SER A 109 21.42 -7.70 -7.69
N ALA A 110 22.24 -7.63 -6.65
CA ALA A 110 22.08 -8.46 -5.46
C ALA A 110 20.68 -8.33 -4.86
N GLY A 111 20.09 -9.46 -4.47
CA GLY A 111 18.72 -9.54 -3.96
C GLY A 111 17.61 -9.45 -5.01
N ASN A 112 17.92 -9.07 -6.25
CA ASN A 112 16.96 -8.98 -7.35
C ASN A 112 16.95 -10.24 -8.22
N HIS A 113 16.69 -11.39 -7.63
CA HIS A 113 16.61 -12.64 -8.38
C HIS A 113 15.28 -12.74 -9.13
N ARG A 114 15.35 -13.12 -10.42
CA ARG A 114 14.16 -13.44 -11.21
C ARG A 114 13.94 -14.94 -11.23
N GLU A 115 12.69 -15.35 -11.09
CA GLU A 115 12.30 -16.74 -11.24
C GLU A 115 12.39 -17.15 -12.72
N LEU A 116 13.07 -18.28 -12.98
CA LEU A 116 13.25 -18.82 -14.33
C LEU A 116 12.44 -20.11 -14.50
N TYR A 117 11.71 -20.20 -15.60
CA TYR A 117 10.87 -21.34 -15.95
C TYR A 117 11.57 -22.27 -16.92
N HIS A 118 11.49 -23.56 -16.67
CA HIS A 118 11.99 -24.58 -17.59
C HIS A 118 11.07 -24.71 -18.80
N THR A 119 11.59 -24.42 -19.98
CA THR A 119 10.88 -24.53 -21.26
C THR A 119 11.68 -25.43 -22.22
N TYR A 120 11.09 -25.77 -23.35
CA TYR A 120 11.80 -26.49 -24.42
C TYR A 120 12.96 -25.69 -25.04
N LYS A 121 13.01 -24.36 -24.83
CA LYS A 121 14.09 -23.47 -25.25
C LYS A 121 15.14 -23.26 -24.15
N GLY A 122 15.01 -23.91 -22.99
CA GLY A 122 15.87 -23.71 -21.83
C GLY A 122 15.14 -23.00 -20.68
N LYS A 123 15.91 -22.39 -19.79
CA LYS A 123 15.37 -21.59 -18.67
C LYS A 123 15.12 -20.16 -19.14
N LEU A 124 13.88 -19.72 -19.08
CA LEU A 124 13.45 -18.39 -19.51
C LEU A 124 12.65 -17.69 -18.39
N PRO A 125 12.74 -16.37 -18.27
CA PRO A 125 11.88 -15.61 -17.37
C PRO A 125 10.42 -15.59 -17.88
N ALA A 126 9.47 -15.31 -16.99
CA ALA A 126 8.05 -15.34 -17.29
C ALA A 126 7.64 -14.45 -18.47
N ASN A 127 8.29 -13.30 -18.63
CA ASN A 127 8.01 -12.35 -19.71
C ASN A 127 8.37 -12.86 -21.12
N GLU A 128 9.21 -13.87 -21.24
CA GLU A 128 9.58 -14.50 -22.51
C GLU A 128 8.71 -15.72 -22.87
N VAL A 129 7.77 -16.08 -21.97
CA VAL A 129 6.91 -17.27 -22.12
C VAL A 129 5.44 -16.89 -22.27
N SER A 130 5.15 -15.67 -22.70
CA SER A 130 3.77 -15.17 -22.84
C SER A 130 3.14 -15.63 -24.15
N LEU A 131 1.82 -15.93 -24.08
CA LEU A 131 0.95 -16.13 -25.25
C LEU A 131 0.09 -14.89 -25.56
N TYR A 132 0.16 -13.84 -24.73
CA TYR A 132 -0.58 -12.60 -24.96
C TYR A 132 0.18 -11.73 -25.98
N GLU A 133 -0.59 -11.08 -26.85
CA GLU A 133 -0.08 -10.02 -27.69
C GLU A 133 0.25 -8.80 -26.81
N GLU A 134 1.40 -8.18 -27.09
CA GLU A 134 1.82 -6.98 -26.41
C GLU A 134 0.99 -5.78 -26.84
N HIS A 135 0.67 -4.90 -25.90
CA HIS A 135 0.20 -3.55 -26.26
C HIS A 135 1.34 -2.75 -26.89
N ASP A 136 1.04 -2.00 -27.95
CA ASP A 136 1.99 -1.00 -28.44
C ASP A 136 2.04 0.17 -27.44
N LEU A 137 3.09 0.19 -26.65
CA LEU A 137 3.37 1.22 -25.65
C LEU A 137 4.63 2.05 -26.04
N GLU A 138 5.20 1.81 -27.21
CA GLU A 138 6.38 2.53 -27.69
C GLU A 138 5.98 3.87 -28.32
N THR A 139 4.72 4.00 -28.75
CA THR A 139 4.21 5.19 -29.40
C THR A 139 3.51 6.13 -28.41
N GLY A 140 3.97 7.37 -28.29
CA GLY A 140 3.42 8.37 -27.38
C GLY A 140 3.97 8.25 -25.96
N HIS A 141 3.13 8.52 -24.94
CA HIS A 141 3.53 8.45 -23.55
C HIS A 141 3.31 7.05 -22.98
N PHE A 142 4.20 6.64 -22.11
CA PHE A 142 4.03 5.42 -21.29
C PHE A 142 4.30 5.74 -19.81
N TRP A 143 3.22 5.94 -19.06
CA TRP A 143 3.30 6.39 -17.67
C TRP A 143 3.71 5.26 -16.71
N ASN A 144 4.78 5.49 -15.98
CA ASN A 144 5.32 4.54 -15.00
C ASN A 144 5.53 5.23 -13.66
N LEU A 145 5.55 4.41 -12.58
CA LEU A 145 5.82 4.84 -11.22
C LEU A 145 6.87 3.90 -10.60
N SER A 146 7.97 4.46 -10.13
CA SER A 146 8.98 3.76 -9.32
C SER A 146 8.70 3.94 -7.83
N ILE A 147 8.94 2.91 -7.03
CA ILE A 147 8.85 2.95 -5.57
C ILE A 147 10.14 2.40 -4.97
N ASP A 148 10.97 3.27 -4.37
CA ASP A 148 12.19 2.86 -3.69
C ASP A 148 11.90 2.44 -2.25
N LEU A 149 12.05 1.14 -1.96
CA LEU A 149 11.81 0.58 -0.63
C LEU A 149 12.91 0.94 0.38
N THR A 150 14.08 1.39 -0.09
CA THR A 150 15.14 1.90 0.79
C THR A 150 14.75 3.25 1.37
N SER A 151 14.20 4.12 0.54
CA SER A 151 13.81 5.48 0.92
C SER A 151 12.45 5.54 1.61
N CYS A 152 11.58 4.54 1.42
CA CYS A 152 10.26 4.51 2.04
C CYS A 152 10.32 4.27 3.55
N ILE A 153 9.80 5.21 4.34
CA ILE A 153 9.73 5.15 5.80
C ILE A 153 8.34 4.78 6.34
N GLY A 154 7.36 4.50 5.46
CA GLY A 154 6.02 4.10 5.88
C GLY A 154 5.17 5.20 6.52
N CYS A 155 5.46 6.49 6.29
CA CYS A 155 4.78 7.61 6.95
C CYS A 155 3.29 7.75 6.63
N GLY A 156 2.79 7.18 5.52
CA GLY A 156 1.37 7.21 5.14
C GLY A 156 0.91 8.47 4.41
N GLU A 157 1.77 9.47 4.22
CA GLU A 157 1.40 10.75 3.57
C GLU A 157 0.85 10.55 2.16
N CYS A 158 1.44 9.64 1.39
CA CYS A 158 0.96 9.27 0.05
C CYS A 158 -0.47 8.69 0.06
N VAL A 159 -0.86 7.97 1.12
CA VAL A 159 -2.22 7.42 1.28
C VAL A 159 -3.23 8.53 1.54
N ILE A 160 -2.91 9.45 2.46
CA ILE A 160 -3.78 10.58 2.83
C ILE A 160 -3.94 11.53 1.64
N SER A 161 -2.84 11.88 0.99
CA SER A 161 -2.86 12.74 -0.21
C SER A 161 -3.67 12.11 -1.35
N CYS A 162 -3.57 10.79 -1.55
CA CYS A 162 -4.37 10.08 -2.53
C CYS A 162 -5.87 10.16 -2.21
N GLN A 163 -6.25 10.03 -0.93
CA GLN A 163 -7.64 10.17 -0.52
C GLN A 163 -8.19 11.55 -0.80
N ALA A 164 -7.45 12.60 -0.42
CA ALA A 164 -7.85 13.99 -0.63
C ALA A 164 -7.98 14.34 -2.13
N GLU A 165 -6.98 14.01 -2.93
CA GLU A 165 -6.94 14.33 -4.37
C GLU A 165 -8.05 13.62 -5.15
N ASN A 166 -8.32 12.36 -4.84
CA ASN A 166 -9.18 11.50 -5.66
C ASN A 166 -10.59 11.32 -5.10
N ASN A 167 -11.03 12.16 -4.18
CA ASN A 167 -12.35 12.07 -3.55
C ASN A 167 -12.67 10.67 -3.01
N ILE A 168 -11.69 10.03 -2.39
CA ILE A 168 -11.86 8.69 -1.84
C ILE A 168 -12.63 8.79 -0.53
N PRO A 169 -13.75 8.08 -0.37
CA PRO A 169 -14.56 8.19 0.83
C PRO A 169 -13.84 7.62 2.06
N VAL A 170 -14.06 8.26 3.21
CA VAL A 170 -13.66 7.76 4.52
C VAL A 170 -14.77 6.89 5.07
N VAL A 171 -14.50 5.65 5.40
CA VAL A 171 -15.53 4.66 5.76
C VAL A 171 -15.58 4.31 7.26
N GLY A 172 -14.54 4.65 8.02
CA GLY A 172 -14.48 4.39 9.45
C GLY A 172 -14.11 2.94 9.82
N LYS A 173 -13.84 2.70 11.11
CA LYS A 173 -13.33 1.43 11.64
C LYS A 173 -14.28 0.25 11.40
N GLU A 174 -15.58 0.45 11.56
CA GLU A 174 -16.56 -0.63 11.44
C GLU A 174 -16.59 -1.24 10.03
N GLU A 175 -16.53 -0.40 9.00
CA GLU A 175 -16.52 -0.90 7.64
C GLU A 175 -15.15 -1.51 7.27
N MET A 176 -14.08 -0.98 7.84
CA MET A 176 -12.72 -1.56 7.71
C MET A 176 -12.67 -2.99 8.27
N ARG A 177 -13.23 -3.23 9.47
CA ARG A 177 -13.34 -4.57 10.07
C ARG A 177 -14.13 -5.55 9.19
N LYS A 178 -15.08 -5.06 8.40
CA LYS A 178 -15.86 -5.84 7.43
C LYS A 178 -15.16 -6.01 6.08
N SER A 179 -13.88 -5.65 5.98
CA SER A 179 -13.09 -5.65 4.74
C SER A 179 -13.71 -4.80 3.63
N ARG A 180 -14.32 -3.65 4.00
CA ARG A 180 -14.94 -2.70 3.09
C ARG A 180 -14.16 -1.38 3.03
N ASP A 181 -12.86 -1.46 3.15
CA ASP A 181 -11.94 -0.34 3.00
C ASP A 181 -12.01 0.26 1.58
N MET A 182 -11.85 1.59 1.49
CA MET A 182 -11.91 2.32 0.22
C MET A 182 -10.57 2.94 -0.20
N HIS A 183 -9.52 2.74 0.56
CA HIS A 183 -8.19 3.25 0.22
C HIS A 183 -7.72 2.70 -1.14
N TRP A 184 -7.34 3.58 -2.07
CA TRP A 184 -6.77 3.18 -3.36
C TRP A 184 -5.31 2.77 -3.25
N MET A 185 -4.64 3.24 -2.22
CA MET A 185 -3.27 2.88 -1.86
C MET A 185 -3.25 2.44 -0.40
N ARG A 186 -2.45 1.41 -0.09
CA ARG A 186 -2.15 0.99 1.27
C ARG A 186 -0.63 0.86 1.42
N ILE A 187 -0.16 0.81 2.65
CA ILE A 187 1.24 0.48 2.95
C ILE A 187 1.24 -0.84 3.71
N ASP A 188 1.73 -1.88 3.07
CA ASP A 188 1.95 -3.16 3.70
C ASP A 188 3.25 -3.11 4.50
N ARG A 189 3.25 -3.70 5.68
CA ARG A 189 4.40 -3.76 6.58
C ARG A 189 4.74 -5.21 6.85
N TYR A 190 5.99 -5.59 6.57
CA TYR A 190 6.47 -6.94 6.80
C TYR A 190 7.56 -6.94 7.84
N PHE A 191 7.51 -7.93 8.73
CA PHE A 191 8.51 -8.21 9.74
C PHE A 191 9.30 -9.47 9.37
N SER A 192 10.59 -9.49 9.69
CA SER A 192 11.38 -10.71 9.62
C SER A 192 11.03 -11.65 10.77
N SER A 193 11.23 -12.95 10.53
CA SER A 193 11.15 -14.01 11.53
C SER A 193 12.53 -14.66 11.67
N ASP A 194 12.78 -15.26 12.83
CA ASP A 194 14.01 -16.05 13.05
C ASP A 194 13.97 -17.37 12.28
N MET A 195 12.78 -17.86 11.92
CA MET A 195 12.61 -19.06 11.09
C MET A 195 12.72 -18.72 9.61
N THR A 196 13.59 -19.46 8.90
CA THR A 196 13.76 -19.40 7.44
C THR A 196 13.57 -20.78 6.80
N LYS A 197 13.39 -20.82 5.46
CA LYS A 197 13.31 -22.08 4.71
C LYS A 197 14.63 -22.86 4.77
N GLU A 198 15.74 -22.16 4.81
CA GLU A 198 17.09 -22.72 4.91
C GLU A 198 17.27 -23.40 6.27
N LEU A 199 17.00 -22.68 7.36
CA LEU A 199 17.06 -23.20 8.72
C LEU A 199 16.14 -24.41 8.91
N SER A 200 14.92 -24.35 8.39
CA SER A 200 13.96 -25.46 8.44
C SER A 200 14.50 -26.74 7.77
N LYS A 201 15.23 -26.60 6.65
CA LYS A 201 15.87 -27.75 5.97
C LYS A 201 17.03 -28.32 6.77
N GLU A 202 17.86 -27.46 7.35
CA GLU A 202 19.01 -27.85 8.18
C GLU A 202 18.56 -28.59 9.44
N GLU A 203 17.55 -28.07 10.12
CA GLU A 203 17.01 -28.63 11.35
C GLU A 203 15.95 -29.73 11.13
N LYS A 204 15.60 -30.03 9.86
CA LYS A 204 14.59 -31.02 9.47
C LYS A 204 13.21 -30.78 10.09
N ILE A 205 12.84 -29.52 10.21
CA ILE A 205 11.53 -29.08 10.72
C ILE A 205 10.44 -29.37 9.70
N SER A 206 9.24 -29.78 10.17
CA SER A 206 8.11 -30.02 9.29
C SER A 206 7.61 -28.70 8.63
N ALA A 207 7.05 -28.79 7.42
CA ALA A 207 6.53 -27.61 6.74
C ALA A 207 5.45 -26.88 7.56
N ILE A 208 4.59 -27.60 8.28
CA ILE A 208 3.54 -27.01 9.11
C ILE A 208 4.17 -26.19 10.25
N THR A 209 5.12 -26.78 10.97
CA THR A 209 5.84 -26.10 12.06
C THR A 209 6.64 -24.90 11.54
N MET A 210 7.34 -25.05 10.41
CA MET A 210 8.09 -23.97 9.77
C MET A 210 7.18 -22.75 9.48
N TYR A 211 6.04 -22.96 8.84
CA TYR A 211 5.14 -21.84 8.54
C TYR A 211 4.52 -21.22 9.79
N SER A 212 4.22 -22.03 10.80
CA SER A 212 3.74 -21.52 12.09
C SER A 212 4.77 -20.65 12.79
N GLU A 213 6.04 -21.05 12.76
CA GLU A 213 7.14 -20.26 13.34
C GLU A 213 7.48 -19.01 12.51
N MET A 214 7.33 -19.07 11.17
CA MET A 214 7.49 -17.89 10.31
C MET A 214 6.44 -16.81 10.57
N GLU A 215 5.30 -17.13 11.17
CA GLU A 215 4.30 -16.14 11.57
C GLU A 215 4.74 -15.33 12.80
N VAL A 216 5.70 -15.83 13.57
CA VAL A 216 6.20 -15.15 14.75
C VAL A 216 7.34 -14.21 14.36
N PRO A 217 7.18 -12.88 14.53
CA PRO A 217 8.27 -11.94 14.28
C PRO A 217 9.43 -12.17 15.24
N SER A 218 10.65 -11.91 14.79
CA SER A 218 11.84 -11.88 15.65
C SER A 218 11.66 -10.87 16.80
N GLU A 219 12.40 -11.04 17.89
CA GLU A 219 12.38 -10.08 19.01
C GLU A 219 12.79 -8.67 18.55
N ASN A 220 13.76 -8.56 17.67
CA ASN A 220 14.16 -7.32 17.01
C ASN A 220 14.06 -7.46 15.48
N PRO A 221 12.84 -7.41 14.90
CA PRO A 221 12.63 -7.75 13.52
C PRO A 221 13.12 -6.65 12.58
N GLU A 222 13.55 -7.07 11.43
CA GLU A 222 13.69 -6.18 10.29
C GLU A 222 12.33 -5.82 9.75
N VAL A 223 12.14 -4.54 9.48
CA VAL A 223 10.87 -4.02 8.99
C VAL A 223 11.04 -3.46 7.59
N VAL A 224 10.08 -3.77 6.71
CA VAL A 224 9.96 -3.12 5.42
C VAL A 224 8.54 -2.58 5.23
N PHE A 225 8.45 -1.39 4.66
CA PHE A 225 7.19 -0.76 4.27
C PHE A 225 7.06 -0.81 2.75
N GLN A 226 5.96 -1.37 2.27
CA GLN A 226 5.69 -1.52 0.85
C GLN A 226 4.39 -0.80 0.47
N PRO A 227 4.45 0.40 -0.14
CA PRO A 227 3.26 1.02 -0.73
C PRO A 227 2.71 0.15 -1.86
N VAL A 228 1.41 -0.16 -1.81
CA VAL A 228 0.72 -1.00 -2.80
C VAL A 228 -0.52 -0.29 -3.32
N MET A 229 -0.61 -0.16 -4.64
CA MET A 229 -1.72 0.46 -5.37
C MET A 229 -2.06 -0.33 -6.62
N CYS A 230 -2.97 0.16 -7.47
CA CYS A 230 -3.14 -0.45 -8.78
C CYS A 230 -1.82 -0.39 -9.55
N MET A 231 -1.33 -1.54 -9.98
CA MET A 231 -0.05 -1.65 -10.68
C MET A 231 -0.14 -1.29 -12.17
N HIS A 232 -1.33 -0.92 -12.67
CA HIS A 232 -1.58 -0.60 -14.06
C HIS A 232 -0.95 -1.63 -15.00
N CYS A 233 -1.33 -2.91 -14.77
CA CYS A 233 -0.79 -4.05 -15.50
C CYS A 233 -1.10 -3.96 -16.99
N ASN A 234 -0.10 -4.23 -17.83
CA ASN A 234 -0.26 -4.24 -19.29
C ASN A 234 -0.83 -5.59 -19.80
N HIS A 235 -0.72 -6.66 -18.99
CA HIS A 235 -1.49 -7.90 -19.14
C HIS A 235 -2.47 -8.02 -17.96
N ALA A 236 -3.48 -7.15 -17.94
CA ALA A 236 -4.33 -6.96 -16.77
C ALA A 236 -5.40 -8.05 -16.62
N PRO A 237 -5.28 -8.95 -15.61
CA PRO A 237 -6.28 -10.01 -15.40
C PRO A 237 -7.66 -9.47 -15.02
N CYS A 238 -7.75 -8.24 -14.56
CA CYS A 238 -9.01 -7.58 -14.23
C CYS A 238 -9.77 -7.08 -15.47
N GLU A 239 -9.11 -6.86 -16.59
CA GLU A 239 -9.75 -6.47 -17.87
C GLU A 239 -10.47 -7.65 -18.50
N ASN A 240 -9.83 -8.81 -18.53
CA ASN A 240 -10.36 -10.03 -19.16
C ASN A 240 -11.64 -10.55 -18.51
N VAL A 241 -11.87 -10.25 -17.24
CA VAL A 241 -13.03 -10.76 -16.48
C VAL A 241 -14.18 -9.76 -16.35
N CYS A 242 -14.05 -8.57 -16.93
CA CYS A 242 -15.11 -7.58 -16.86
C CYS A 242 -16.17 -7.82 -17.93
N PRO A 243 -17.41 -8.20 -17.57
CA PRO A 243 -18.44 -8.58 -18.56
C PRO A 243 -18.94 -7.40 -19.40
N VAL A 244 -18.68 -6.17 -18.97
CA VAL A 244 -19.16 -4.95 -19.62
C VAL A 244 -18.02 -4.04 -20.10
N ALA A 245 -16.79 -4.53 -20.12
CA ALA A 245 -15.60 -3.76 -20.48
C ALA A 245 -15.52 -2.40 -19.75
N ALA A 246 -15.89 -2.35 -18.46
CA ALA A 246 -15.73 -1.18 -17.62
C ALA A 246 -14.27 -0.95 -17.19
N THR A 247 -13.45 -2.00 -17.29
CA THR A 247 -12.00 -1.92 -17.10
C THR A 247 -11.34 -2.09 -18.45
N THR A 248 -10.59 -1.08 -18.88
CA THR A 248 -9.97 -1.01 -20.21
C THR A 248 -8.52 -0.52 -20.11
N HIS A 249 -7.74 -0.80 -21.12
CA HIS A 249 -6.36 -0.37 -21.23
C HIS A 249 -6.26 0.86 -22.12
N SER A 250 -5.46 1.85 -21.74
CA SER A 250 -5.15 3.01 -22.59
C SER A 250 -3.87 2.79 -23.39
N ASN A 251 -3.73 3.51 -24.49
CA ASN A 251 -2.48 3.52 -25.29
C ASN A 251 -1.28 4.11 -24.55
N GLU A 252 -1.46 4.61 -23.34
CA GLU A 252 -0.42 5.20 -22.49
C GLU A 252 -0.08 4.30 -21.28
N GLY A 253 -0.46 3.02 -21.32
CA GLY A 253 -0.17 2.03 -20.27
C GLY A 253 -1.05 2.16 -19.01
N LEU A 254 -2.16 2.90 -19.07
CA LEU A 254 -3.03 3.07 -17.92
C LEU A 254 -4.20 2.08 -17.98
N ASN A 255 -4.33 1.26 -16.93
CA ASN A 255 -5.55 0.51 -16.69
C ASN A 255 -6.63 1.49 -16.21
N GLN A 256 -7.66 1.71 -17.01
CA GLN A 256 -8.73 2.69 -16.77
C GLN A 256 -9.97 2.03 -16.18
N MET A 257 -10.81 2.82 -15.51
CA MET A 257 -12.09 2.41 -14.98
C MET A 257 -13.18 3.33 -15.46
N THR A 258 -14.10 2.81 -16.28
CA THR A 258 -15.29 3.55 -16.75
C THR A 258 -16.43 3.28 -15.78
N TYR A 259 -16.64 4.19 -14.82
CA TYR A 259 -17.59 4.02 -13.73
C TYR A 259 -19.03 3.80 -14.21
N ASN A 260 -19.46 4.53 -15.24
CA ASN A 260 -20.82 4.43 -15.80
C ASN A 260 -21.15 3.07 -16.46
N ARG A 261 -20.12 2.29 -16.80
CA ARG A 261 -20.28 0.93 -17.32
C ARG A 261 -20.26 -0.14 -16.22
N CYS A 262 -19.72 0.20 -15.06
CA CYS A 262 -19.53 -0.78 -14.00
C CYS A 262 -20.86 -1.21 -13.40
N ILE A 263 -21.16 -2.51 -13.45
CA ILE A 263 -22.36 -3.13 -12.87
C ILE A 263 -22.08 -3.84 -11.54
N GLY A 264 -20.85 -3.73 -11.01
CA GLY A 264 -20.51 -4.22 -9.69
C GLY A 264 -20.38 -5.71 -9.50
N THR A 265 -20.07 -6.48 -10.55
CA THR A 265 -19.85 -7.94 -10.45
C THR A 265 -18.69 -8.32 -9.53
N ARG A 266 -17.74 -7.40 -9.27
CA ARG A 266 -16.57 -7.58 -8.40
C ARG A 266 -15.58 -8.66 -8.80
N TYR A 267 -15.79 -9.36 -9.91
CA TYR A 267 -14.86 -10.38 -10.38
C TYR A 267 -13.46 -9.79 -10.63
N CYS A 268 -13.37 -8.57 -11.14
CA CYS A 268 -12.10 -7.87 -11.32
C CYS A 268 -11.35 -7.63 -9.99
N ALA A 269 -12.05 -7.47 -8.87
CA ALA A 269 -11.43 -7.36 -7.53
C ALA A 269 -10.88 -8.72 -7.07
N ASN A 270 -11.64 -9.80 -7.28
CA ASN A 270 -11.20 -11.15 -6.95
C ASN A 270 -9.99 -11.59 -7.79
N ASN A 271 -9.98 -11.21 -9.07
CA ASN A 271 -8.93 -11.58 -10.01
C ASN A 271 -7.67 -10.71 -9.93
N CYS A 272 -7.73 -9.59 -9.20
CA CYS A 272 -6.56 -8.75 -8.98
C CYS A 272 -5.57 -9.43 -8.03
N PRO A 273 -4.33 -9.75 -8.46
CA PRO A 273 -3.35 -10.41 -7.58
C PRO A 273 -2.89 -9.49 -6.45
N TYR A 274 -2.93 -8.17 -6.65
CA TYR A 274 -2.52 -7.16 -5.68
C TYR A 274 -3.61 -6.74 -4.71
N LYS A 275 -4.87 -7.18 -4.94
CA LYS A 275 -6.04 -6.88 -4.09
C LYS A 275 -6.22 -5.37 -3.84
N VAL A 276 -6.21 -4.59 -4.91
CA VAL A 276 -6.22 -3.10 -4.85
C VAL A 276 -7.47 -2.47 -5.50
N ARG A 277 -8.49 -3.27 -5.75
CA ARG A 277 -9.77 -2.80 -6.30
C ARG A 277 -10.81 -2.77 -5.20
N ARG A 278 -11.47 -1.61 -5.03
CA ARG A 278 -12.40 -1.32 -3.95
C ARG A 278 -13.81 -1.24 -4.47
N PHE A 279 -14.72 -1.88 -3.78
CA PHE A 279 -16.14 -1.82 -4.14
C PHE A 279 -16.85 -0.76 -3.30
N ASN A 280 -17.56 0.15 -3.96
CA ASN A 280 -18.36 1.17 -3.30
C ASN A 280 -19.68 0.55 -2.83
N TRP A 281 -19.75 0.17 -1.56
CA TRP A 281 -20.93 -0.48 -0.97
C TRP A 281 -22.08 0.46 -0.72
N PHE A 282 -21.78 1.74 -0.49
CA PHE A 282 -22.73 2.75 -0.10
C PHE A 282 -22.49 4.01 -0.94
N GLN A 283 -23.51 4.84 -1.05
CA GLN A 283 -23.32 6.17 -1.59
C GLN A 283 -22.80 7.09 -0.48
N TYR A 284 -21.49 7.04 -0.23
CA TYR A 284 -20.85 7.66 0.92
C TYR A 284 -21.04 9.19 0.97
N SER A 285 -21.17 9.84 -0.17
CA SER A 285 -21.35 11.30 -0.28
C SER A 285 -22.77 11.80 0.03
N GLU A 286 -23.73 10.89 0.22
CA GLU A 286 -25.14 11.20 0.50
C GLU A 286 -25.72 10.23 1.54
N ASN A 287 -24.94 9.85 2.52
CA ASN A 287 -25.30 8.85 3.51
C ASN A 287 -24.94 9.37 4.90
N GLU A 288 -25.94 9.63 5.74
CA GLU A 288 -25.77 10.18 7.09
C GLU A 288 -24.83 9.33 7.96
N LYS A 289 -24.81 8.02 7.76
CA LYS A 289 -23.89 7.12 8.47
C LYS A 289 -22.40 7.45 8.22
N PHE A 290 -22.09 8.02 7.05
CA PHE A 290 -20.73 8.35 6.61
C PHE A 290 -20.55 9.87 6.45
N ASP A 291 -21.35 10.66 7.16
CA ASP A 291 -21.23 12.11 7.16
C ASP A 291 -19.99 12.59 7.93
N PHE A 292 -18.83 12.41 7.30
CA PHE A 292 -17.55 12.95 7.76
C PHE A 292 -17.22 14.26 7.03
N HIS A 293 -18.14 15.25 7.07
CA HIS A 293 -18.01 16.56 6.43
C HIS A 293 -18.07 16.58 4.89
N MET A 294 -18.73 15.62 4.26
CA MET A 294 -18.84 15.56 2.79
C MET A 294 -20.28 15.70 2.29
N ASN A 295 -21.28 15.75 3.17
CA ASN A 295 -22.70 15.69 2.81
C ASN A 295 -23.41 17.05 2.82
N ASP A 296 -22.92 18.02 3.56
CA ASP A 296 -23.42 19.39 3.54
C ASP A 296 -22.71 20.24 2.46
N ASP A 297 -23.23 21.44 2.18
CA ASP A 297 -22.68 22.30 1.13
C ASP A 297 -21.25 22.76 1.42
N LEU A 298 -20.89 22.96 2.69
CA LEU A 298 -19.54 23.33 3.09
C LEU A 298 -18.58 22.14 2.99
N GLY A 299 -19.02 20.96 3.42
CA GLY A 299 -18.24 19.75 3.31
C GLY A 299 -17.93 19.36 1.87
N LYS A 300 -18.89 19.55 0.95
CA LYS A 300 -18.70 19.33 -0.49
C LYS A 300 -17.65 20.24 -1.12
N MET A 301 -17.33 21.37 -0.52
CA MET A 301 -16.29 22.29 -1.01
C MET A 301 -14.86 21.72 -0.89
N VAL A 302 -14.63 20.70 -0.09
CA VAL A 302 -13.31 20.03 -0.02
C VAL A 302 -13.09 19.02 -1.14
N LEU A 303 -14.14 18.67 -1.88
CA LEU A 303 -14.04 17.72 -2.99
C LEU A 303 -13.30 18.36 -4.18
N ASN A 304 -12.41 17.56 -4.77
CA ASN A 304 -11.72 17.94 -6.00
C ASN A 304 -12.73 17.96 -7.17
N PRO A 305 -12.99 19.11 -7.82
CA PRO A 305 -13.96 19.21 -8.91
C PRO A 305 -13.53 18.46 -10.18
N ASP A 306 -12.23 18.19 -10.35
CA ASP A 306 -11.70 17.49 -11.53
C ASP A 306 -11.84 15.97 -11.41
N VAL A 307 -12.28 15.47 -10.26
CA VAL A 307 -12.42 14.03 -9.99
C VAL A 307 -13.86 13.69 -9.66
N VAL A 308 -14.46 12.80 -10.44
CA VAL A 308 -15.84 12.37 -10.20
C VAL A 308 -15.99 11.68 -8.84
N VAL A 309 -17.04 12.01 -8.12
CA VAL A 309 -17.47 11.28 -6.93
C VAL A 309 -18.25 10.04 -7.41
N ARG A 310 -17.80 8.86 -7.01
CA ARG A 310 -18.37 7.59 -7.49
C ARG A 310 -19.64 7.24 -6.72
N SER A 311 -20.58 6.69 -7.44
CA SER A 311 -21.84 6.21 -6.87
C SER A 311 -21.68 4.80 -6.27
N ARG A 312 -22.69 4.40 -5.50
CA ARG A 312 -22.81 3.02 -5.00
C ARG A 312 -22.77 2.01 -6.14
N GLY A 313 -22.15 0.87 -5.89
CA GLY A 313 -22.19 -0.31 -6.77
C GLY A 313 -21.10 -0.36 -7.82
N VAL A 314 -20.14 0.56 -7.82
CA VAL A 314 -19.01 0.55 -8.75
C VAL A 314 -17.71 0.10 -8.08
N ILE A 315 -16.76 -0.31 -8.89
CA ILE A 315 -15.39 -0.58 -8.45
C ILE A 315 -14.54 0.68 -8.62
N GLU A 316 -13.77 0.98 -7.59
CA GLU A 316 -12.79 2.06 -7.57
C GLU A 316 -11.36 1.53 -7.46
N LYS A 317 -10.40 2.27 -7.98
CA LYS A 317 -8.96 1.96 -7.88
C LYS A 317 -8.13 3.18 -8.24
N CYS A 318 -6.84 3.13 -7.97
CA CYS A 318 -5.89 4.15 -8.41
C CYS A 318 -6.03 4.40 -9.93
N SER A 319 -6.15 5.67 -10.31
CA SER A 319 -6.24 6.16 -11.69
C SER A 319 -4.90 6.68 -12.23
N MET A 320 -3.82 6.60 -11.45
CA MET A 320 -2.55 7.29 -11.70
C MET A 320 -2.72 8.83 -11.79
N CYS A 321 -3.69 9.38 -11.05
CA CYS A 321 -4.06 10.79 -11.08
C CYS A 321 -4.27 11.31 -12.52
N ILE A 322 -5.13 10.62 -13.29
CA ILE A 322 -5.38 10.92 -14.71
C ILE A 322 -5.74 12.40 -14.94
N GLN A 323 -6.42 13.07 -14.00
CA GLN A 323 -6.74 14.49 -14.05
C GLN A 323 -5.46 15.33 -14.16
N LYS A 324 -4.43 15.04 -13.37
CA LYS A 324 -3.14 15.73 -13.42
C LYS A 324 -2.37 15.45 -14.72
N ILE A 325 -2.42 14.22 -15.21
CA ILE A 325 -1.83 13.87 -16.51
C ILE A 325 -2.51 14.66 -17.63
N GLN A 326 -3.84 14.80 -17.63
CA GLN A 326 -4.57 15.57 -18.63
C GLN A 326 -4.28 17.07 -18.51
N GLU A 327 -4.24 17.63 -17.32
CA GLU A 327 -3.85 19.02 -17.07
C GLU A 327 -2.43 19.29 -17.60
N LEU A 328 -1.47 18.42 -17.32
CA LEU A 328 -0.11 18.49 -17.79
C LEU A 328 -0.04 18.52 -19.33
N LYS A 329 -0.74 17.60 -20.00
CA LYS A 329 -0.81 17.53 -21.48
C LYS A 329 -1.44 18.76 -22.08
N LEU A 330 -2.54 19.27 -21.49
CA LEU A 330 -3.21 20.49 -21.94
C LEU A 330 -2.31 21.74 -21.77
N THR A 331 -1.60 21.83 -20.65
CA THR A 331 -0.67 22.93 -20.38
C THR A 331 0.49 22.92 -21.35
N ALA A 332 1.13 21.76 -21.56
CA ALA A 332 2.21 21.61 -22.52
C ALA A 332 1.76 21.98 -23.96
N LYS A 333 0.56 21.55 -24.36
CA LYS A 333 -0.02 21.89 -25.66
C LYS A 333 -0.31 23.39 -25.78
N ARG A 334 -0.86 24.02 -24.75
CA ARG A 334 -1.15 25.47 -24.73
C ARG A 334 0.12 26.31 -24.81
N GLU A 335 1.19 25.85 -24.16
CA GLU A 335 2.50 26.51 -24.17
C GLU A 335 3.35 26.15 -25.40
N GLY A 336 2.88 25.26 -26.26
CA GLY A 336 3.60 24.85 -27.50
C GLY A 336 4.93 24.14 -27.21
N ARG A 337 5.04 23.45 -26.08
CA ARG A 337 6.28 22.76 -25.66
C ARG A 337 6.04 21.28 -25.38
N PRO A 338 7.08 20.44 -25.36
CA PRO A 338 7.00 19.07 -24.88
C PRO A 338 6.74 19.05 -23.36
N ILE A 339 6.25 17.91 -22.86
CA ILE A 339 6.13 17.64 -21.44
C ILE A 339 7.54 17.54 -20.83
N ARG A 340 7.78 18.28 -19.76
CA ARG A 340 9.03 18.19 -18.99
C ARG A 340 8.85 17.16 -17.88
N ASP A 341 9.85 16.36 -17.62
CA ASP A 341 9.82 15.30 -16.59
C ASP A 341 9.39 15.83 -15.21
N LYS A 342 9.94 16.95 -14.79
CA LYS A 342 9.61 17.59 -13.49
C LYS A 342 8.14 18.03 -13.33
N ASP A 343 7.42 18.21 -14.45
CA ASP A 343 6.01 18.60 -14.44
C ASP A 343 5.10 17.36 -14.30
N ALA A 344 5.62 16.17 -14.60
CA ALA A 344 4.90 14.90 -14.49
C ALA A 344 4.87 14.43 -13.05
N GLN A 345 3.74 14.63 -12.37
CA GLN A 345 3.60 14.29 -10.94
C GLN A 345 2.24 13.67 -10.65
N THR A 346 2.24 12.57 -9.91
CA THR A 346 1.06 12.09 -9.20
C THR A 346 1.05 12.68 -7.79
N VAL A 347 -0.12 12.77 -7.16
CA VAL A 347 -0.21 13.34 -5.81
C VAL A 347 0.63 12.56 -4.80
N CYS A 348 0.66 11.23 -4.90
CA CYS A 348 1.45 10.39 -4.00
C CYS A 348 2.97 10.57 -4.18
N ALA A 349 3.44 10.86 -5.40
CA ALA A 349 4.85 11.18 -5.65
C ALA A 349 5.18 12.59 -5.14
N SER A 350 4.35 13.59 -5.44
CA SER A 350 4.60 14.97 -5.01
C SER A 350 4.52 15.19 -3.51
N SER A 351 3.76 14.37 -2.78
CA SER A 351 3.65 14.44 -1.31
C SER A 351 4.69 13.59 -0.58
N CYS A 352 5.48 12.78 -1.30
CA CYS A 352 6.45 11.90 -0.65
C CYS A 352 7.65 12.69 -0.11
N SER A 353 7.73 12.85 1.20
CA SER A 353 8.80 13.62 1.86
C SER A 353 10.20 13.03 1.68
N THR A 354 10.32 11.75 1.37
CA THR A 354 11.59 11.05 1.13
C THR A 354 11.90 10.83 -0.35
N ASN A 355 11.04 11.30 -1.26
CA ASN A 355 11.13 11.06 -2.70
C ASN A 355 11.24 9.55 -3.07
N ALA A 356 10.63 8.69 -2.25
CA ALA A 356 10.61 7.25 -2.54
C ALA A 356 9.75 6.89 -3.75
N LEU A 357 8.80 7.75 -4.14
CA LEU A 357 7.91 7.57 -5.28
C LEU A 357 8.31 8.54 -6.39
N VAL A 358 8.62 8.01 -7.57
CA VAL A 358 9.01 8.78 -8.76
C VAL A 358 8.08 8.40 -9.92
N PHE A 359 7.34 9.38 -10.43
CA PHE A 359 6.41 9.21 -11.53
C PHE A 359 6.92 9.92 -12.79
N GLY A 360 6.73 9.34 -13.97
CA GLY A 360 7.13 9.97 -15.22
C GLY A 360 6.76 9.14 -16.45
N ASP A 361 7.20 9.65 -17.60
CA ASP A 361 7.04 9.01 -18.90
C ASP A 361 8.24 8.11 -19.20
N PHE A 362 8.03 6.81 -19.27
CA PHE A 362 9.07 5.83 -19.56
C PHE A 362 9.61 5.96 -21.01
N ASN A 363 8.79 6.42 -21.95
CA ASN A 363 9.24 6.64 -23.34
C ASN A 363 10.17 7.84 -23.48
N ASN A 364 10.15 8.76 -22.53
CA ASN A 364 11.19 9.77 -22.41
C ASN A 364 12.45 9.15 -21.78
N LYS A 365 13.46 8.85 -22.60
CA LYS A 365 14.69 8.19 -22.14
C LYS A 365 15.53 9.02 -21.17
N GLU A 366 15.29 10.31 -21.09
CA GLU A 366 15.96 11.23 -20.17
C GLU A 366 15.20 11.37 -18.83
N SER A 367 13.99 10.80 -18.73
CA SER A 367 13.20 10.85 -17.50
C SER A 367 13.83 10.05 -16.36
N GLU A 368 13.60 10.50 -15.15
CA GLU A 368 14.09 9.81 -13.96
C GLU A 368 13.47 8.41 -13.83
N VAL A 369 12.16 8.27 -14.13
CA VAL A 369 11.49 6.97 -14.06
C VAL A 369 12.06 5.99 -15.08
N SER A 370 12.46 6.45 -16.28
CA SER A 370 13.12 5.60 -17.30
C SER A 370 14.48 5.11 -16.80
N ARG A 371 15.27 6.00 -16.18
CA ARG A 371 16.56 5.63 -15.58
C ARG A 371 16.36 4.60 -14.47
N LEU A 372 15.39 4.81 -13.56
CA LEU A 372 15.10 3.90 -12.47
C LEU A 372 14.55 2.53 -12.93
N ARG A 373 13.78 2.49 -14.04
CA ARG A 373 13.28 1.22 -14.58
C ARG A 373 14.40 0.37 -15.17
N ASN A 374 15.45 1.00 -15.68
CA ASN A 374 16.63 0.33 -16.24
C ASN A 374 17.74 0.09 -15.20
N ASP A 375 17.52 0.46 -13.95
CA ASP A 375 18.42 0.16 -12.83
C ASP A 375 18.35 -1.33 -12.46
N GLU A 376 19.48 -1.92 -12.08
CA GLU A 376 19.57 -3.33 -11.72
C GLU A 376 18.77 -3.69 -10.47
N ARG A 377 18.42 -2.71 -9.63
CA ARG A 377 17.53 -2.86 -8.47
C ARG A 377 16.06 -2.96 -8.85
N ALA A 378 15.67 -2.62 -10.10
CA ALA A 378 14.27 -2.58 -10.49
C ALA A 378 13.66 -3.98 -10.58
N TYR A 379 12.50 -4.18 -9.93
CA TYR A 379 11.75 -5.43 -10.02
C TYR A 379 10.25 -5.20 -10.06
N ASP A 380 9.54 -6.15 -10.63
CA ASP A 380 8.09 -6.18 -10.67
C ASP A 380 7.55 -7.05 -9.51
N LEU A 381 6.58 -6.52 -8.77
CA LEU A 381 5.91 -7.29 -7.73
C LEU A 381 5.14 -8.47 -8.36
N LEU A 382 5.40 -9.68 -7.87
CA LEU A 382 4.84 -10.94 -8.39
C LEU A 382 5.14 -11.13 -9.90
N ASP A 383 6.39 -10.91 -10.30
CA ASP A 383 6.87 -11.00 -11.68
C ASP A 383 6.55 -12.35 -12.34
N HIS A 384 6.50 -13.43 -11.57
CA HIS A 384 6.11 -14.78 -12.01
C HIS A 384 4.69 -14.85 -12.61
N LEU A 385 3.79 -13.92 -12.30
CA LEU A 385 2.45 -13.86 -12.88
C LEU A 385 2.42 -13.22 -14.27
N ASN A 386 3.51 -12.62 -14.72
CA ASN A 386 3.67 -11.96 -16.01
C ASN A 386 2.55 -10.96 -16.35
N VAL A 387 2.07 -10.22 -15.37
CA VAL A 387 1.03 -9.20 -15.60
C VAL A 387 1.58 -7.85 -16.07
N ARG A 388 2.90 -7.70 -16.15
CA ARG A 388 3.65 -6.55 -16.67
C ARG A 388 3.19 -5.22 -16.08
N PRO A 389 3.49 -4.97 -14.81
CA PRO A 389 3.06 -3.74 -14.13
C PRO A 389 3.82 -2.51 -14.65
N SER A 390 3.12 -1.36 -14.69
CA SER A 390 3.73 -0.04 -14.91
C SER A 390 4.20 0.61 -13.60
N VAL A 391 3.83 0.03 -12.45
CA VAL A 391 4.38 0.37 -11.13
C VAL A 391 5.38 -0.70 -10.75
N PHE A 392 6.60 -0.29 -10.43
CA PHE A 392 7.70 -1.19 -10.11
C PHE A 392 8.44 -0.73 -8.86
N TYR A 393 9.22 -1.60 -8.28
CA TYR A 393 9.93 -1.36 -7.04
C TYR A 393 11.43 -1.37 -7.25
N GLN A 394 12.15 -0.66 -6.37
CA GLN A 394 13.59 -0.78 -6.21
C GLN A 394 13.88 -1.67 -4.99
N THR A 395 14.78 -2.65 -5.16
CA THR A 395 15.24 -3.54 -4.10
C THR A 395 15.67 -2.74 -2.87
N LYS A 396 15.24 -3.16 -1.69
CA LYS A 396 15.61 -2.53 -0.43
C LYS A 396 17.06 -2.86 -0.08
N ILE A 397 17.86 -1.83 0.13
CA ILE A 397 19.24 -1.96 0.61
C ILE A 397 19.25 -1.71 2.12
N ARG A 398 19.77 -2.67 2.88
CA ARG A 398 19.95 -2.57 4.31
C ARG A 398 21.38 -2.23 4.65
N ASN A 399 21.57 -1.20 5.48
CA ASN A 399 22.91 -0.85 5.98
C ASN A 399 23.32 -1.85 7.07
N LYS A 400 23.66 -3.04 6.65
CA LYS A 400 24.23 -4.09 7.48
C LYS A 400 25.64 -4.42 7.00
N ALA A 401 26.49 -4.82 7.96
CA ALA A 401 27.81 -5.35 7.70
C ALA A 401 27.74 -6.79 7.15
#